data_2699e4947e84c335a27209ed87b4e6db
#
_entry.id   2699e4947e84c335a27209ed87b4e6db
#
_cell.length_a   1.000
_cell.length_b   1.000
_cell.length_c   1.000
_cell.angle_alpha   90.00
_cell.angle_beta   90.00
_cell.angle_gamma   90.00
#
_symmetry.space_group_name_H-M   'P 1'
#
loop_
_entity.id
_entity.type
_entity.pdbx_description
1 polymer ?
#
loop_
_entity_poly.entity_id
_entity_poly.type
_entity_poly.pdbx_seq_one_letter_code
_entity_poly.pdbx_strand_id
1 'polypeptide(L)'
;MPDQDVSVFAGVQCEVQLVESGGGLVQPGGSLRLTCVASGFTFRNYYMSWVRQAPGKGLQWVTGISGNGNSKYYTDSVKGRFAISRDNAKNTVDLQMDRLTDEDSGLYFCAKDTVRQSP
;
A
#
# COMPACT_ATOMS: atom_id res chain seq x y z
N MET A 1 -10.42 14.69 24.51
CA MET A 1 -10.45 14.41 24.36
C MET A 1 -10.54 13.88 24.16
N PRO A 2 -10.54 13.90 24.05
CA PRO A 2 -10.74 13.30 23.70
C PRO A 2 -10.96 12.48 23.47
N ASP A 3 -11.00 12.50 23.36
CA ASP A 3 -11.36 11.85 23.00
C ASP A 3 -11.33 10.97 22.90
N GLN A 4 -11.17 10.95 23.12
CA GLN A 4 -11.32 10.25 22.98
C GLN A 4 -11.53 9.38 23.05
N ASP A 5 -11.62 9.51 23.23
CA ASP A 5 -12.05 8.85 23.31
C ASP A 5 -12.23 7.99 23.20
N VAL A 6 -12.14 8.04 23.27
CA VAL A 6 -12.52 7.46 23.20
C VAL A 6 -12.67 6.53 23.11
N SER A 7 -12.52 6.45 22.95
CA SER A 7 -12.86 5.80 22.93
C SER A 7 -13.00 5.03 23.02
N VAL A 8 -12.90 4.99 22.97
CA VAL A 8 -13.23 4.43 23.36
C VAL A 8 -13.71 3.78 23.13
N PHE A 9 -13.95 3.52 22.75
CA PHE A 9 -14.64 2.82 22.59
C PHE A 9 -14.57 1.78 22.17
N ALA A 10 -14.95 1.79 22.40
CA ALA A 10 -15.01 0.33 22.37
C ALA A 10 -14.86 -0.23 20.97
N GLY A 11 -15.52 0.30 20.02
CA GLY A 11 -15.40 -0.14 18.64
C GLY A 11 -14.10 0.24 17.95
N VAL A 12 -13.26 0.92 18.64
CA VAL A 12 -12.01 1.43 18.07
C VAL A 12 -11.11 0.32 17.57
N GLN A 13 -11.16 -0.83 18.22
CA GLN A 13 -10.31 -1.96 17.82
C GLN A 13 -10.61 -2.45 16.42
N CYS A 14 -11.74 -2.09 15.84
CA CYS A 14 -12.11 -2.49 14.48
C CYS A 14 -11.68 -1.48 13.41
N GLU A 15 -11.04 -0.41 13.83
CA GLU A 15 -10.63 0.62 12.87
C GLU A 15 -9.48 0.13 12.00
N VAL A 16 -9.66 0.24 10.68
CA VAL A 16 -8.62 -0.10 9.73
C VAL A 16 -7.59 1.02 9.69
N GLN A 17 -6.31 0.64 9.75
CA GLN A 17 -5.22 1.59 9.62
C GLN A 17 -4.17 1.06 8.68
N LEU A 18 -3.67 1.95 7.82
CA LEU A 18 -2.59 1.67 6.88
C LEU A 18 -1.58 2.80 7.02
N VAL A 19 -0.36 2.46 7.42
CA VAL A 19 0.69 3.45 7.67
C VAL A 19 1.84 3.19 6.73
N GLU A 20 2.08 4.13 5.81
CA GLU A 20 3.18 4.04 4.85
C GLU A 20 4.45 4.62 5.46
N SER A 21 5.58 4.06 5.07
CA SER A 21 6.87 4.58 5.47
C SER A 21 7.93 4.26 4.41
N GLY A 22 9.07 4.92 4.51
CA GLY A 22 10.19 4.72 3.61
C GLY A 22 10.12 5.55 2.35
N GLY A 23 9.01 6.25 2.15
CA GLY A 23 8.79 6.97 0.92
C GLY A 23 8.75 8.45 1.15
N GLY A 24 7.73 9.06 0.65
CA GLY A 24 7.56 10.47 0.55
C GLY A 24 7.56 10.78 -0.92
N LEU A 25 8.18 11.87 -1.28
CA LEU A 25 8.24 12.28 -2.67
C LEU A 25 9.24 11.39 -3.41
N VAL A 26 8.77 10.68 -4.42
CA VAL A 26 9.60 9.82 -5.25
C VAL A 26 10.21 10.65 -6.36
N GLN A 27 11.52 10.52 -6.57
CA GLN A 27 12.27 11.29 -7.56
C GLN A 27 12.92 10.37 -8.59
N PRO A 28 13.14 10.88 -9.82
CA PRO A 28 13.71 10.05 -10.88
C PRO A 28 15.16 9.67 -10.63
N GLY A 29 15.57 8.58 -11.25
CA GLY A 29 16.97 8.18 -11.35
C GLY A 29 17.45 7.20 -10.32
N GLY A 30 16.66 6.90 -9.32
CA GLY A 30 17.10 6.04 -8.24
C GLY A 30 16.23 4.83 -8.01
N SER A 31 16.41 4.26 -6.82
CA SER A 31 15.58 3.18 -6.31
C SER A 31 15.04 3.59 -4.95
N LEU A 32 13.87 3.03 -4.60
CA LEU A 32 13.24 3.34 -3.32
C LEU A 32 12.40 2.14 -2.89
N ARG A 33 12.32 1.92 -1.59
CA ARG A 33 11.46 0.87 -1.04
C ARG A 33 10.45 1.49 -0.09
N LEU A 34 9.19 1.19 -0.32
CA LEU A 34 8.09 1.64 0.54
C LEU A 34 7.55 0.45 1.32
N THR A 35 7.13 0.71 2.54
CA THR A 35 6.50 -0.30 3.39
C THR A 35 5.19 0.25 3.93
N CYS A 36 4.16 -0.59 3.93
CA CYS A 36 2.87 -0.27 4.52
C CYS A 36 2.60 -1.26 5.63
N VAL A 37 2.30 -0.76 6.83
CA VAL A 37 1.93 -1.59 7.97
C VAL A 37 0.43 -1.48 8.16
N ALA A 38 -0.24 -2.63 8.16
CA ALA A 38 -1.69 -2.70 8.23
C ALA A 38 -2.14 -3.18 9.60
N SER A 39 -3.28 -2.67 10.05
CA SER A 39 -3.91 -3.13 11.29
C SER A 39 -5.40 -2.93 11.23
N GLY A 40 -6.13 -3.63 12.10
CA GLY A 40 -7.57 -3.47 12.22
C GLY A 40 -8.39 -4.40 11.36
N PHE A 41 -7.74 -5.35 10.66
CA PHE A 41 -8.46 -6.33 9.83
C PHE A 41 -7.59 -7.57 9.66
N THR A 42 -8.21 -8.64 9.16
CA THR A 42 -7.47 -9.89 8.91
C THR A 42 -6.70 -9.74 7.60
N PHE A 43 -5.46 -9.33 7.71
CA PHE A 43 -4.64 -8.86 6.60
C PHE A 43 -4.58 -9.87 5.46
N ARG A 44 -4.35 -11.15 5.76
CA ARG A 44 -4.17 -12.17 4.73
C ARG A 44 -5.42 -12.44 3.89
N ASN A 45 -6.56 -11.92 4.32
CA ASN A 45 -7.82 -12.15 3.59
C ASN A 45 -8.08 -11.08 2.52
N TYR A 46 -7.18 -10.11 2.36
CA TYR A 46 -7.46 -8.99 1.47
C TYR A 46 -6.37 -8.77 0.44
N TYR A 47 -6.79 -8.49 -0.77
CA TYR A 47 -5.94 -7.97 -1.83
C TYR A 47 -5.49 -6.57 -1.42
N MET A 48 -4.20 -6.28 -1.59
CA MET A 48 -3.63 -4.98 -1.24
C MET A 48 -3.03 -4.34 -2.48
N SER A 49 -3.10 -3.02 -2.54
CA SER A 49 -2.61 -2.26 -3.69
C SER A 49 -1.74 -1.10 -3.26
N TRP A 50 -0.92 -0.64 -4.19
CA TRP A 50 -0.28 0.67 -4.13
C TRP A 50 -0.89 1.54 -5.20
N VAL A 51 -1.23 2.77 -4.82
CA VAL A 51 -1.73 3.78 -5.74
C VAL A 51 -0.84 5.01 -5.62
N ARG A 52 -0.80 5.82 -6.67
CA ARG A 52 0.01 7.04 -6.63
C ARG A 52 -0.78 8.22 -7.16
N GLN A 53 -0.34 9.41 -6.76
CA GLN A 53 -0.95 10.65 -7.23
C GLN A 53 0.17 11.64 -7.54
N ALA A 54 0.27 12.00 -8.81
CA ALA A 54 1.17 13.07 -9.24
C ALA A 54 0.51 14.43 -8.96
N PRO A 55 1.30 15.49 -8.81
CA PRO A 55 0.74 16.81 -8.55
C PRO A 55 -0.28 17.21 -9.63
N GLY A 56 -1.46 17.63 -9.18
CA GLY A 56 -2.53 18.07 -10.08
C GLY A 56 -3.23 16.98 -10.85
N LYS A 57 -2.98 15.70 -10.54
CA LYS A 57 -3.59 14.58 -11.24
C LYS A 57 -4.35 13.71 -10.28
N GLY A 58 -5.20 12.83 -10.82
CA GLY A 58 -5.97 11.90 -10.02
C GLY A 58 -5.13 10.72 -9.56
N LEU A 59 -5.76 9.88 -8.74
CA LEU A 59 -5.12 8.65 -8.27
C LEU A 59 -4.94 7.67 -9.41
N GLN A 60 -3.80 7.00 -9.44
CA GLN A 60 -3.49 5.97 -10.41
C GLN A 60 -3.11 4.69 -9.67
N TRP A 61 -3.78 3.58 -9.99
CA TRP A 61 -3.40 2.27 -9.49
C TRP A 61 -2.06 1.87 -10.10
N VAL A 62 -1.15 1.38 -9.25
CA VAL A 62 0.20 1.00 -9.68
C VAL A 62 0.37 -0.51 -9.69
N THR A 63 0.07 -1.16 -8.57
CA THR A 63 0.31 -2.58 -8.42
C THR A 63 -0.55 -3.14 -7.31
N GLY A 64 -0.79 -4.44 -7.34
CA GLY A 64 -1.53 -5.11 -6.29
C GLY A 64 -1.10 -6.55 -6.12
N ILE A 65 -1.45 -7.10 -4.97
CA ILE A 65 -1.06 -8.45 -4.58
C ILE A 65 -2.21 -9.15 -3.87
N SER A 66 -2.43 -10.41 -4.23
CA SER A 66 -3.47 -11.21 -3.60
C SER A 66 -3.18 -11.47 -2.14
N GLY A 67 -4.21 -11.86 -1.39
CA GLY A 67 -4.09 -12.08 0.05
C GLY A 67 -2.99 -13.07 0.42
N ASN A 68 -2.85 -14.15 -0.35
CA ASN A 68 -1.82 -15.15 -0.08
C ASN A 68 -0.45 -14.81 -0.70
N GLY A 69 -0.35 -13.70 -1.43
CA GLY A 69 0.91 -13.29 -2.02
C GLY A 69 1.27 -13.98 -3.34
N ASN A 70 0.43 -14.89 -3.83
CA ASN A 70 0.79 -15.69 -4.99
C ASN A 70 0.48 -15.02 -6.33
N SER A 71 -0.38 -14.02 -6.34
CA SER A 71 -0.75 -13.31 -7.56
C SER A 71 -0.39 -11.85 -7.43
N LYS A 72 0.38 -11.35 -8.40
CA LYS A 72 0.86 -9.97 -8.40
C LYS A 72 0.52 -9.35 -9.74
N TYR A 73 0.08 -8.10 -9.69
CA TYR A 73 -0.37 -7.38 -10.88
C TYR A 73 0.26 -6.00 -10.89
N TYR A 74 0.56 -5.50 -12.09
CA TYR A 74 1.27 -4.24 -12.27
C TYR A 74 0.65 -3.47 -13.43
N THR A 75 0.59 -2.16 -13.31
CA THR A 75 0.30 -1.33 -14.48
C THR A 75 1.48 -1.42 -15.44
N ASP A 76 1.20 -1.29 -16.74
CA ASP A 76 2.20 -1.57 -17.77
C ASP A 76 3.47 -0.73 -17.62
N SER A 77 3.33 0.52 -17.22
CA SER A 77 4.46 1.44 -17.14
C SER A 77 5.49 1.07 -16.08
N VAL A 78 5.15 0.20 -15.13
CA VAL A 78 6.08 -0.17 -14.05
C VAL A 78 6.53 -1.63 -14.11
N LYS A 79 6.03 -2.40 -15.07
CA LYS A 79 6.41 -3.81 -15.18
C LYS A 79 7.93 -3.92 -15.41
N GLY A 80 8.55 -4.86 -14.68
CA GLY A 80 9.98 -5.08 -14.76
C GLY A 80 10.82 -4.12 -13.96
N ARG A 81 10.21 -3.08 -13.38
CA ARG A 81 10.93 -2.11 -12.56
C ARG A 81 10.45 -2.10 -11.12
N PHE A 82 9.18 -2.40 -10.89
CA PHE A 82 8.58 -2.41 -9.55
C PHE A 82 8.29 -3.84 -9.15
N ALA A 83 8.42 -4.13 -7.85
CA ALA A 83 8.11 -5.43 -7.29
C ALA A 83 7.34 -5.25 -5.99
N ILE A 84 6.14 -5.81 -5.94
CA ILE A 84 5.31 -5.81 -4.73
C ILE A 84 5.51 -7.12 -3.99
N SER A 85 5.50 -7.05 -2.67
CA SER A 85 5.56 -8.24 -1.81
C SER A 85 4.79 -7.98 -0.55
N ARG A 86 4.48 -9.03 0.19
CA ARG A 86 3.80 -8.89 1.47
C ARG A 86 4.31 -9.94 2.44
N ASP A 87 4.20 -9.61 3.74
CA ASP A 87 4.52 -10.52 4.83
C ASP A 87 3.30 -10.57 5.74
N ASN A 88 2.52 -11.66 5.61
CA ASN A 88 1.27 -11.78 6.37
C ASN A 88 1.50 -12.00 7.85
N ALA A 89 2.68 -12.47 8.24
CA ALA A 89 3.02 -12.61 9.66
C ALA A 89 3.27 -11.25 10.31
N LYS A 90 3.76 -10.29 9.53
CA LYS A 90 4.05 -8.94 10.02
C LYS A 90 3.01 -7.92 9.63
N ASN A 91 2.02 -8.31 8.84
CA ASN A 91 0.98 -7.42 8.33
C ASN A 91 1.57 -6.26 7.53
N THR A 92 2.56 -6.56 6.68
CA THR A 92 3.19 -5.53 5.86
C THR A 92 3.05 -5.84 4.38
N VAL A 93 2.99 -4.78 3.58
CA VAL A 93 3.13 -4.87 2.13
C VAL A 93 4.21 -3.87 1.71
N ASP A 94 5.12 -4.34 0.88
CA ASP A 94 6.29 -3.57 0.45
C ASP A 94 6.23 -3.34 -1.05
N LEU A 95 6.80 -2.22 -1.46
CA LEU A 95 6.96 -1.90 -2.88
C LEU A 95 8.42 -1.51 -3.10
N GLN A 96 9.12 -2.31 -3.92
CA GLN A 96 10.47 -1.99 -4.35
C GLN A 96 10.37 -1.32 -5.72
N MET A 97 10.93 -0.12 -5.83
CA MET A 97 10.86 0.68 -7.05
C MET A 97 12.26 0.92 -7.56
N ASP A 98 12.55 0.47 -8.77
CA ASP A 98 13.86 0.63 -9.39
C ASP A 98 13.74 1.45 -10.66
N ARG A 99 14.84 2.04 -11.06
CA ARG A 99 14.95 2.81 -12.31
C ARG A 99 13.81 3.84 -12.43
N LEU A 100 13.67 4.64 -11.38
CA LEU A 100 12.60 5.61 -11.29
C LEU A 100 12.70 6.66 -12.40
N THR A 101 11.54 7.03 -12.96
CA THR A 101 11.43 8.03 -14.02
C THR A 101 10.60 9.20 -13.53
N ASP A 102 10.53 10.26 -14.36
CA ASP A 102 9.69 11.41 -14.04
C ASP A 102 8.23 11.02 -13.84
N GLU A 103 7.76 10.02 -14.58
CA GLU A 103 6.37 9.58 -14.48
C GLU A 103 6.07 8.86 -13.17
N ASP A 104 7.11 8.40 -12.49
CA ASP A 104 6.94 7.74 -11.19
C ASP A 104 6.83 8.74 -10.04
N SER A 105 7.08 10.01 -10.28
CA SER A 105 7.04 11.04 -9.24
C SER A 105 5.63 11.21 -8.71
N GLY A 106 5.53 11.49 -7.41
CA GLY A 106 4.25 11.72 -6.76
C GLY A 106 4.21 11.10 -5.39
N LEU A 107 3.03 11.12 -4.79
CA LEU A 107 2.80 10.51 -3.49
C LEU A 107 2.25 9.10 -3.69
N TYR A 108 2.73 8.17 -2.88
CA TYR A 108 2.32 6.77 -2.95
C TYR A 108 1.56 6.40 -1.70
N PHE A 109 0.47 5.67 -1.91
CA PHE A 109 -0.42 5.25 -0.83
C PHE A 109 -0.69 3.75 -0.97
N CYS A 110 -0.78 3.08 0.16
CA CYS A 110 -1.24 1.71 0.16
C CYS A 110 -2.76 1.68 0.38
N ALA A 111 -3.42 0.69 -0.20
CA ALA A 111 -4.88 0.61 -0.16
C ALA A 111 -5.31 -0.83 0.06
N LYS A 112 -6.36 -0.98 0.85
CA LYS A 112 -6.99 -2.26 1.08
C LYS A 112 -8.19 -2.40 0.15
N ASP A 113 -8.32 -3.56 -0.49
CA ASP A 113 -9.52 -3.84 -1.25
C ASP A 113 -10.71 -3.90 -0.31
N THR A 114 -11.87 -3.49 -0.80
CA THR A 114 -13.10 -3.56 -0.04
C THR A 114 -13.72 -4.95 -0.09
N VAL A 115 -13.28 -5.77 -1.04
CA VAL A 115 -13.80 -7.13 -1.20
C VAL A 115 -12.82 -8.11 -0.57
N ARG A 116 -13.31 -8.85 0.42
CA ARG A 116 -12.51 -9.85 1.10
C ARG A 116 -12.32 -11.06 0.18
N GLN A 117 -11.08 -11.52 0.06
CA GLN A 117 -10.77 -12.72 -0.69
C GLN A 117 -10.86 -13.92 0.22
N SER A 118 -11.48 -14.98 -0.28
CA SER A 118 -11.51 -16.22 0.47
C SER A 118 -10.12 -16.82 0.55
N PRO A 119 -9.76 -17.35 1.71
CA PRO A 119 -8.47 -18.01 1.86
C PRO A 119 -8.37 -19.25 0.98
#